data_b8bfbf51147b99fdd5361a8c555bd8c1
#
_entry.id   b8bfbf51147b99fdd5361a8c555bd8c1
#
_cell.length_a   1.000
_cell.length_b   1.000
_cell.length_c   1.000
_cell.angle_alpha   90.00
_cell.angle_beta   90.00
_cell.angle_gamma   90.00
#
_symmetry.space_group_name_H-M   'P 1'
#
loop_
_entity.id
_entity.type
_entity.pdbx_description
1 polymer ?
#
loop_
_entity_poly.entity_id
_entity_poly.type
_entity_poly.pdbx_seq_one_letter_code
_entity_poly.pdbx_strand_id
1 'polypeptide(L)'
;PSFISVFSNIFSGTAATGGFLGATVVWAFNRGVNRGLFSNEAGQGSAPIAHAAAKTEEPVSEGMVALLEPFIDTIVICSITGLVLLSSGTWLKKFENKFQQADTVVLSGAYHESDPDGKSAVSEHVLGNKPLPFYTGSLEVRNGQILNTDITLLHARSFADSVRVKEGKEVLFSGTLSVRDGRIELPMNKERAVYLTGKSLLHSAPLSTEAFKKGFLGDWGQFIIPFSLLLFAFSTTIAWSYYGDRAVTYLWGTKYVRIYHVIYIVGFFLASFTDTTIVWTLSGITVALMTLPNLIGILLLHKEVKSSVNEYWRRMKEKL
;
A
#
# COMPACT_ATOMS: atom_id res chain seq x y z
N PRO A 1 -21.86 -7.74 14.19
CA PRO A 1 -22.28 -6.92 13.03
C PRO A 1 -21.20 -6.86 11.93
N SER A 2 -19.95 -6.52 12.28
CA SER A 2 -18.86 -6.33 11.32
C SER A 2 -18.49 -7.59 10.55
N PHE A 3 -18.48 -8.74 11.23
CA PHE A 3 -18.17 -10.03 10.60
C PHE A 3 -19.25 -10.42 9.57
N ILE A 4 -20.52 -10.23 9.92
CA ILE A 4 -21.65 -10.45 9.02
C ILE A 4 -21.57 -9.49 7.83
N SER A 5 -21.22 -8.22 8.06
CA SER A 5 -21.05 -7.22 7.00
C SER A 5 -19.96 -7.61 5.98
N VAL A 6 -18.84 -8.19 6.42
CA VAL A 6 -17.80 -8.69 5.50
C VAL A 6 -18.38 -9.75 4.57
N PHE A 7 -19.03 -10.77 5.13
CA PHE A 7 -19.55 -11.89 4.33
C PHE A 7 -20.77 -11.54 3.49
N SER A 8 -21.67 -10.70 3.99
CA SER A 8 -22.85 -10.29 3.23
C SER A 8 -22.53 -9.36 2.07
N ASN A 9 -21.48 -8.54 2.18
CA ASN A 9 -21.10 -7.57 1.16
C ASN A 9 -20.09 -8.09 0.14
N ILE A 10 -19.40 -9.20 0.41
CA ILE A 10 -18.44 -9.80 -0.53
C ILE A 10 -19.08 -10.10 -1.89
N PHE A 11 -20.33 -10.53 -1.91
CA PHE A 11 -21.05 -10.91 -3.13
C PHE A 11 -22.08 -9.87 -3.60
N SER A 12 -22.28 -8.79 -2.86
CA SER A 12 -23.13 -7.70 -3.28
C SER A 12 -22.34 -6.71 -4.14
N GLY A 13 -22.78 -6.43 -5.36
CA GLY A 13 -22.16 -5.45 -6.27
C GLY A 13 -22.16 -4.02 -5.74
N THR A 14 -22.65 -3.79 -4.53
CA THR A 14 -22.78 -2.50 -3.83
C THR A 14 -21.65 -2.22 -2.85
N ALA A 15 -20.46 -2.81 -3.02
CA ALA A 15 -19.28 -2.44 -2.25
C ALA A 15 -18.92 -0.93 -2.36
N ALA A 16 -19.63 -0.19 -3.20
CA ALA A 16 -19.56 1.25 -3.36
C ALA A 16 -20.24 2.06 -2.25
N THR A 17 -20.80 1.44 -1.22
CA THR A 17 -21.52 2.16 -0.15
C THR A 17 -20.62 2.95 0.80
N GLY A 18 -19.32 2.85 0.64
CA GLY A 18 -18.35 3.50 1.55
C GLY A 18 -17.78 4.84 1.09
N GLY A 19 -18.30 5.44 0.01
CA GLY A 19 -17.75 6.72 -0.46
C GLY A 19 -16.47 6.61 -1.31
N PHE A 20 -15.77 5.46 -1.34
CA PHE A 20 -14.67 5.21 -2.28
C PHE A 20 -15.23 4.95 -3.67
N LEU A 21 -14.87 5.84 -4.60
CA LEU A 21 -15.29 5.74 -5.98
C LEU A 21 -14.66 4.52 -6.68
N GLY A 22 -15.45 3.80 -7.47
CA GLY A 22 -15.00 2.65 -8.24
C GLY A 22 -14.47 1.48 -7.40
N ALA A 23 -14.94 1.30 -6.17
CA ALA A 23 -14.65 0.12 -5.38
C ALA A 23 -15.57 -1.03 -5.81
N THR A 24 -15.01 -2.02 -6.49
CA THR A 24 -15.72 -3.25 -6.89
C THR A 24 -15.10 -4.47 -6.22
N VAL A 25 -15.85 -5.59 -6.18
CA VAL A 25 -15.34 -6.87 -5.67
C VAL A 25 -14.09 -7.31 -6.44
N VAL A 26 -14.07 -7.18 -7.76
CA VAL A 26 -12.93 -7.53 -8.61
C VAL A 26 -11.72 -6.66 -8.27
N TRP A 27 -11.93 -5.36 -8.12
CA TRP A 27 -10.85 -4.44 -7.72
C TRP A 27 -10.31 -4.78 -6.33
N ALA A 28 -11.19 -5.02 -5.35
CA ALA A 28 -10.81 -5.39 -3.99
C ALA A 28 -10.05 -6.72 -3.96
N PHE A 29 -10.53 -7.72 -4.71
CA PHE A 29 -9.86 -9.02 -4.85
C PHE A 29 -8.45 -8.86 -5.44
N ASN A 30 -8.31 -8.14 -6.56
CA ASN A 30 -7.02 -7.91 -7.19
C ASN A 30 -6.04 -7.18 -6.24
N ARG A 31 -6.53 -6.17 -5.50
CA ARG A 31 -5.70 -5.45 -4.52
C ARG A 31 -5.33 -6.34 -3.34
N GLY A 32 -6.26 -7.15 -2.84
CA GLY A 32 -6.01 -8.08 -1.75
C GLY A 32 -4.97 -9.13 -2.11
N VAL A 33 -5.12 -9.78 -3.26
CA VAL A 33 -4.16 -10.79 -3.76
C VAL A 33 -2.77 -10.18 -3.95
N ASN A 34 -2.69 -9.03 -4.64
CA ASN A 34 -1.40 -8.36 -4.86
C ASN A 34 -0.71 -7.99 -3.54
N ARG A 35 -1.46 -7.49 -2.55
CA ARG A 35 -0.90 -7.13 -1.25
C ARG A 35 -0.49 -8.35 -0.43
N GLY A 36 -1.29 -9.42 -0.44
CA GLY A 36 -0.95 -10.67 0.23
C GLY A 36 0.31 -11.32 -0.34
N LEU A 37 0.43 -11.40 -1.66
CA LEU A 37 1.64 -11.92 -2.31
C LEU A 37 2.88 -11.08 -1.98
N PHE A 38 2.73 -9.76 -1.90
CA PHE A 38 3.83 -8.86 -1.57
C PHE A 38 4.24 -8.96 -0.09
N SER A 39 3.26 -9.05 0.82
CA SER A 39 3.50 -9.14 2.27
C SER A 39 4.15 -10.47 2.67
N ASN A 40 3.67 -11.58 2.11
CA ASN A 40 4.17 -12.92 2.43
C ASN A 40 5.40 -13.33 1.62
N GLU A 41 5.88 -12.48 0.72
CA GLU A 41 6.97 -12.79 -0.22
C GLU A 41 6.75 -14.11 -1.00
N ALA A 42 5.48 -14.53 -1.15
CA ALA A 42 5.10 -15.81 -1.71
C ALA A 42 5.55 -15.96 -3.17
N GLY A 43 6.40 -16.96 -3.43
CA GLY A 43 6.93 -17.22 -4.75
C GLY A 43 8.02 -16.24 -5.22
N GLN A 44 8.41 -15.26 -4.41
CA GLN A 44 9.42 -14.28 -4.78
C GLN A 44 10.86 -14.80 -4.67
N GLY A 45 11.09 -15.84 -3.85
CA GLY A 45 12.43 -16.44 -3.66
C GLY A 45 13.25 -15.77 -2.56
N SER A 46 12.76 -14.70 -1.93
CA SER A 46 13.45 -14.00 -0.84
C SER A 46 13.28 -14.74 0.50
N ALA A 47 12.06 -15.08 0.89
CA ALA A 47 11.79 -15.79 2.14
C ALA A 47 12.62 -17.09 2.30
N PRO A 48 12.80 -17.95 1.28
CA PRO A 48 13.67 -19.12 1.36
C PRO A 48 15.11 -18.82 1.77
N ILE A 49 15.64 -17.61 1.50
CA ILE A 49 16.99 -17.21 1.90
C ILE A 49 17.08 -17.09 3.44
N ALA A 50 16.03 -16.56 4.09
CA ALA A 50 15.97 -16.49 5.54
C ALA A 50 15.81 -17.88 6.16
N HIS A 51 14.87 -18.67 5.65
CA HIS A 51 14.59 -20.03 6.14
C HIS A 51 15.78 -20.98 5.97
N ALA A 52 16.60 -20.78 4.91
CA ALA A 52 17.83 -21.55 4.71
C ALA A 52 18.89 -21.33 5.79
N ALA A 53 18.78 -20.25 6.60
CA ALA A 53 19.67 -19.98 7.72
C ALA A 53 19.19 -20.58 9.05
N ALA A 54 18.01 -21.19 9.07
CA ALA A 54 17.44 -21.78 10.28
C ALA A 54 18.30 -23.00 10.74
N LYS A 55 18.46 -23.14 12.05
CA LYS A 55 19.09 -24.30 12.64
C LYS A 55 18.09 -25.43 12.74
N THR A 56 18.04 -26.26 11.74
CA THR A 56 17.16 -27.43 11.68
C THR A 56 17.93 -28.66 11.17
N GLU A 57 17.54 -29.82 11.66
CA GLU A 57 18.08 -31.09 11.18
C GLU A 57 17.40 -31.56 9.90
N GLU A 58 16.16 -31.11 9.70
CA GLU A 58 15.28 -31.55 8.63
C GLU A 58 14.72 -30.32 7.87
N PRO A 59 15.06 -30.12 6.59
CA PRO A 59 14.55 -28.99 5.80
C PRO A 59 13.02 -28.93 5.74
N VAL A 60 12.32 -30.07 5.76
CA VAL A 60 10.87 -30.14 5.72
C VAL A 60 10.24 -29.56 6.99
N SER A 61 10.87 -29.73 8.16
CA SER A 61 10.36 -29.14 9.41
C SER A 61 10.37 -27.61 9.36
N GLU A 62 11.42 -27.03 8.81
CA GLU A 62 11.47 -25.57 8.60
C GLU A 62 10.42 -25.11 7.58
N GLY A 63 10.25 -25.85 6.49
CA GLY A 63 9.19 -25.57 5.51
C GLY A 63 7.78 -25.61 6.13
N MET A 64 7.54 -26.52 7.09
CA MET A 64 6.26 -26.57 7.84
C MET A 64 6.07 -25.34 8.76
N VAL A 65 7.14 -24.87 9.38
CA VAL A 65 7.11 -23.62 10.18
C VAL A 65 6.83 -22.41 9.27
N ALA A 66 7.47 -22.35 8.11
CA ALA A 66 7.25 -21.27 7.14
C ALA A 66 5.80 -21.15 6.66
N LEU A 67 5.02 -22.26 6.65
CA LEU A 67 3.59 -22.20 6.35
C LEU A 67 2.75 -21.41 7.36
N LEU A 68 3.24 -21.23 8.59
CA LEU A 68 2.54 -20.44 9.62
C LEU A 68 2.63 -18.94 9.35
N GLU A 69 3.64 -18.48 8.65
CA GLU A 69 3.83 -17.04 8.37
C GLU A 69 2.65 -16.43 7.60
N PRO A 70 2.25 -16.93 6.42
CA PRO A 70 1.07 -16.42 5.72
C PRO A 70 -0.22 -16.57 6.52
N PHE A 71 -0.34 -17.62 7.33
CA PHE A 71 -1.50 -17.81 8.18
C PHE A 71 -1.60 -16.71 9.24
N ILE A 72 -0.52 -16.44 9.97
CA ILE A 72 -0.48 -15.42 11.01
C ILE A 72 -0.64 -14.03 10.41
N ASP A 73 0.13 -13.68 9.39
CA ASP A 73 0.11 -12.37 8.76
C ASP A 73 -1.25 -12.09 8.09
N THR A 74 -1.68 -12.98 7.21
CA THR A 74 -2.84 -12.72 6.36
C THR A 74 -4.16 -13.10 7.03
N ILE A 75 -4.25 -14.26 7.67
CA ILE A 75 -5.51 -14.70 8.26
C ILE A 75 -5.74 -14.02 9.62
N VAL A 76 -4.74 -14.00 10.50
CA VAL A 76 -4.93 -13.47 11.86
C VAL A 76 -4.82 -11.94 11.87
N ILE A 77 -3.69 -11.38 11.50
CA ILE A 77 -3.41 -9.94 11.63
C ILE A 77 -4.28 -9.09 10.72
N CYS A 78 -4.40 -9.47 9.43
CA CYS A 78 -5.25 -8.73 8.49
C CYS A 78 -6.74 -8.83 8.87
N SER A 79 -7.22 -9.97 9.40
CA SER A 79 -8.59 -10.09 9.88
C SER A 79 -8.86 -9.20 11.10
N ILE A 80 -7.94 -9.14 12.06
CA ILE A 80 -8.05 -8.24 13.21
C ILE A 80 -8.12 -6.79 12.75
N THR A 81 -7.18 -6.37 11.89
CA THR A 81 -7.14 -5.01 11.37
C THR A 81 -8.41 -4.68 10.58
N GLY A 82 -8.87 -5.58 9.73
CA GLY A 82 -10.11 -5.43 8.97
C GLY A 82 -11.35 -5.29 9.87
N LEU A 83 -11.44 -6.08 10.92
CA LEU A 83 -12.53 -5.98 11.89
C LEU A 83 -12.52 -4.65 12.66
N VAL A 84 -11.33 -4.15 13.03
CA VAL A 84 -11.18 -2.84 13.68
C VAL A 84 -11.63 -1.73 12.73
N LEU A 85 -11.20 -1.76 11.46
CA LEU A 85 -11.61 -0.80 10.44
C LEU A 85 -13.13 -0.77 10.27
N LEU A 86 -13.75 -1.93 10.09
CA LEU A 86 -15.19 -2.04 9.85
C LEU A 86 -16.01 -1.63 11.08
N SER A 87 -15.62 -2.07 12.27
CA SER A 87 -16.33 -1.77 13.52
C SER A 87 -16.23 -0.30 13.91
N SER A 88 -15.11 0.37 13.59
CA SER A 88 -14.92 1.78 13.90
C SER A 88 -15.77 2.72 13.04
N GLY A 89 -16.20 2.29 11.85
CA GLY A 89 -16.92 3.12 10.88
C GLY A 89 -16.11 4.30 10.33
N THR A 90 -14.78 4.32 10.54
CA THR A 90 -13.89 5.40 10.05
C THR A 90 -13.83 5.44 8.52
N TRP A 91 -13.92 4.29 7.88
CA TRP A 91 -13.87 4.15 6.42
C TRP A 91 -15.04 4.80 5.68
N LEU A 92 -16.12 5.18 6.39
CA LEU A 92 -17.29 5.89 5.86
C LEU A 92 -17.17 7.42 5.96
N LYS A 93 -16.15 7.93 6.66
CA LYS A 93 -16.07 9.35 7.02
C LYS A 93 -14.90 10.03 6.33
N LYS A 94 -15.13 11.26 5.88
CA LYS A 94 -14.07 12.14 5.42
C LYS A 94 -13.43 12.83 6.61
N PHE A 95 -12.11 12.91 6.59
CA PHE A 95 -11.29 13.56 7.60
C PHE A 95 -10.50 14.69 6.98
N GLU A 96 -10.25 15.73 7.78
CA GLU A 96 -9.29 16.78 7.41
C GLU A 96 -7.91 16.16 7.31
N ASN A 97 -7.28 16.31 6.14
CA ASN A 97 -5.93 15.79 5.91
C ASN A 97 -5.17 16.63 4.89
N LYS A 98 -3.86 16.42 4.84
CA LYS A 98 -3.00 16.97 3.81
C LYS A 98 -3.05 16.05 2.59
N PHE A 99 -3.35 16.60 1.43
CA PHE A 99 -3.48 15.84 0.20
C PHE A 99 -2.11 15.45 -0.34
N GLN A 100 -1.97 14.16 -0.64
CA GLN A 100 -0.81 13.65 -1.34
C GLN A 100 -0.97 13.94 -2.84
N GLN A 101 0.06 14.47 -3.46
CA GLN A 101 0.02 14.83 -4.88
C GLN A 101 -0.26 13.62 -5.78
N ALA A 102 0.30 12.45 -5.44
CA ALA A 102 0.08 11.20 -6.18
C ALA A 102 -1.38 10.73 -6.17
N ASP A 103 -2.13 11.05 -5.12
CA ASP A 103 -3.53 10.64 -4.92
C ASP A 103 -4.53 11.74 -5.27
N THR A 104 -4.04 12.89 -5.74
CA THR A 104 -4.87 14.06 -6.10
C THR A 104 -5.03 14.13 -7.61
N VAL A 105 -6.29 14.24 -8.04
CA VAL A 105 -6.65 14.36 -9.47
C VAL A 105 -7.66 15.48 -9.65
N VAL A 106 -7.46 16.30 -10.71
CA VAL A 106 -8.38 17.34 -11.12
C VAL A 106 -9.05 16.93 -12.44
N LEU A 107 -10.37 16.80 -12.42
CA LEU A 107 -11.17 16.52 -13.60
C LEU A 107 -11.78 17.81 -14.15
N SER A 108 -11.94 17.87 -15.46
CA SER A 108 -12.75 18.90 -16.12
C SER A 108 -14.23 18.57 -15.92
N GLY A 109 -15.02 19.59 -15.53
CA GLY A 109 -16.42 19.48 -15.25
C GLY A 109 -16.73 19.48 -13.75
N ALA A 110 -17.85 20.08 -13.40
CA ALA A 110 -18.36 20.19 -12.04
C ALA A 110 -19.22 18.96 -11.70
N TYR A 111 -18.60 17.95 -11.08
CA TYR A 111 -19.29 16.77 -10.58
C TYR A 111 -19.46 16.91 -9.06
N HIS A 112 -20.64 16.54 -8.56
CA HIS A 112 -20.94 16.63 -7.14
C HIS A 112 -21.26 15.25 -6.56
N GLU A 113 -20.79 15.00 -5.34
CA GLU A 113 -21.07 13.73 -4.65
C GLU A 113 -22.56 13.54 -4.32
N SER A 114 -23.28 14.66 -4.13
CA SER A 114 -24.72 14.67 -3.89
C SER A 114 -25.57 14.40 -5.12
N ASP A 115 -24.99 14.53 -6.32
CA ASP A 115 -25.64 14.21 -7.58
C ASP A 115 -25.36 12.74 -7.96
N PRO A 116 -26.40 11.87 -8.02
CA PRO A 116 -26.23 10.46 -8.36
C PRO A 116 -25.57 10.24 -9.71
N ASP A 117 -25.90 11.04 -10.73
CA ASP A 117 -25.36 10.91 -12.07
C ASP A 117 -23.88 11.35 -12.11
N GLY A 118 -23.56 12.47 -11.47
CA GLY A 118 -22.18 12.94 -11.32
C GLY A 118 -21.30 11.95 -10.54
N LYS A 119 -21.84 11.40 -9.45
CA LYS A 119 -21.15 10.36 -8.68
C LYS A 119 -20.92 9.09 -9.50
N SER A 120 -21.91 8.65 -10.26
CA SER A 120 -21.81 7.48 -11.13
C SER A 120 -20.78 7.71 -12.23
N ALA A 121 -20.79 8.87 -12.90
CA ALA A 121 -19.84 9.20 -13.96
C ALA A 121 -18.37 9.17 -13.45
N VAL A 122 -18.12 9.78 -12.28
CA VAL A 122 -16.79 9.77 -11.68
C VAL A 122 -16.39 8.37 -11.22
N SER A 123 -17.34 7.55 -10.72
CA SER A 123 -17.07 6.16 -10.34
C SER A 123 -16.66 5.33 -11.56
N GLU A 124 -17.36 5.44 -12.67
CA GLU A 124 -17.01 4.76 -13.92
C GLU A 124 -15.66 5.20 -14.48
N HIS A 125 -15.33 6.50 -14.35
CA HIS A 125 -13.99 7.00 -14.70
C HIS A 125 -12.89 6.35 -13.85
N VAL A 126 -13.07 6.31 -12.54
CA VAL A 126 -12.10 5.73 -11.60
C VAL A 126 -11.95 4.22 -11.80
N LEU A 127 -12.98 3.53 -12.29
CA LEU A 127 -12.91 2.13 -12.70
C LEU A 127 -12.18 1.93 -14.03
N GLY A 128 -12.00 2.97 -14.83
CA GLY A 128 -11.44 2.89 -16.17
C GLY A 128 -12.44 2.49 -17.26
N ASN A 129 -13.73 2.38 -16.93
CA ASN A 129 -14.76 1.99 -17.88
C ASN A 129 -15.14 3.13 -18.83
N LYS A 130 -15.29 4.36 -18.29
CA LYS A 130 -15.68 5.54 -19.05
C LYS A 130 -14.78 6.72 -18.64
N PRO A 131 -13.72 7.02 -19.39
CA PRO A 131 -12.80 8.08 -19.04
C PRO A 131 -13.47 9.45 -19.11
N LEU A 132 -13.29 10.25 -18.06
CA LEU A 132 -13.63 11.66 -18.03
C LEU A 132 -12.38 12.49 -18.36
N PRO A 133 -12.50 13.66 -18.95
CA PRO A 133 -11.36 14.49 -19.30
C PRO A 133 -10.66 15.00 -18.04
N PHE A 134 -9.35 14.89 -18.03
CA PHE A 134 -8.51 15.53 -17.03
C PHE A 134 -8.44 17.02 -17.31
N TYR A 135 -8.43 17.80 -16.23
CA TYR A 135 -8.24 19.23 -16.35
C TYR A 135 -6.78 19.55 -16.71
N THR A 136 -6.60 20.42 -17.69
CA THR A 136 -5.30 21.02 -18.02
C THR A 136 -5.50 22.52 -18.13
N GLY A 137 -4.75 23.29 -17.36
CA GLY A 137 -4.91 24.73 -17.30
C GLY A 137 -4.35 25.32 -16.00
N SER A 138 -4.90 26.44 -15.59
CA SER A 138 -4.48 27.13 -14.36
C SER A 138 -5.60 27.13 -13.31
N LEU A 139 -5.24 26.88 -12.05
CA LEU A 139 -6.11 27.07 -10.91
C LEU A 139 -5.82 28.44 -10.29
N GLU A 140 -6.83 29.29 -10.27
CA GLU A 140 -6.75 30.55 -9.55
C GLU A 140 -7.05 30.33 -8.07
N VAL A 141 -6.13 30.73 -7.21
CA VAL A 141 -6.25 30.58 -5.76
C VAL A 141 -6.21 31.95 -5.09
N ARG A 142 -7.22 32.25 -4.28
CA ARG A 142 -7.27 33.47 -3.47
C ARG A 142 -7.58 33.11 -2.01
N ASN A 143 -6.73 33.54 -1.10
CA ASN A 143 -6.84 33.22 0.33
C ASN A 143 -7.07 31.71 0.57
N GLY A 144 -6.29 30.87 -0.11
CA GLY A 144 -6.37 29.43 -0.01
C GLY A 144 -7.58 28.79 -0.70
N GLN A 145 -8.49 29.54 -1.30
CA GLN A 145 -9.65 29.02 -2.02
C GLN A 145 -9.37 28.93 -3.50
N ILE A 146 -9.70 27.80 -4.10
CA ILE A 146 -9.69 27.61 -5.55
C ILE A 146 -10.96 28.25 -6.11
N LEU A 147 -10.82 29.17 -7.07
CA LEU A 147 -11.92 29.93 -7.65
C LEU A 147 -12.58 29.26 -8.87
N ASN A 148 -11.89 28.29 -9.47
CA ASN A 148 -12.41 27.54 -10.62
C ASN A 148 -13.65 26.73 -10.20
N THR A 149 -14.78 26.93 -10.91
CA THR A 149 -16.07 26.28 -10.60
C THR A 149 -16.40 25.10 -11.51
N ASP A 150 -15.70 24.98 -12.63
CA ASP A 150 -15.90 23.98 -13.68
C ASP A 150 -14.94 22.78 -13.56
N ILE A 151 -14.50 22.51 -12.36
CA ILE A 151 -13.58 21.42 -12.05
C ILE A 151 -14.07 20.57 -10.89
N THR A 152 -13.63 19.32 -10.86
CA THR A 152 -13.82 18.42 -9.73
C THR A 152 -12.47 17.95 -9.22
N LEU A 153 -12.24 18.10 -7.93
CA LEU A 153 -11.04 17.66 -7.27
C LEU A 153 -11.29 16.37 -6.50
N LEU A 154 -10.55 15.34 -6.87
CA LEU A 154 -10.57 14.03 -6.21
C LEU A 154 -9.29 13.87 -5.39
N HIS A 155 -9.42 13.26 -4.22
CA HIS A 155 -8.29 12.79 -3.43
C HIS A 155 -8.61 11.42 -2.83
N ALA A 156 -7.64 10.50 -2.89
CA ALA A 156 -7.77 9.16 -2.34
C ALA A 156 -9.05 8.42 -2.82
N ARG A 157 -9.39 8.55 -4.12
CA ARG A 157 -10.61 7.98 -4.73
C ARG A 157 -11.91 8.44 -4.05
N SER A 158 -11.95 9.69 -3.60
CA SER A 158 -13.16 10.33 -3.08
C SER A 158 -13.24 11.77 -3.54
N PHE A 159 -14.44 12.34 -3.54
CA PHE A 159 -14.59 13.78 -3.73
C PHE A 159 -13.92 14.53 -2.59
N ALA A 160 -13.09 15.51 -2.93
CA ALA A 160 -12.41 16.34 -1.96
C ALA A 160 -13.31 17.52 -1.56
N ASP A 161 -13.56 17.68 -0.25
CA ASP A 161 -14.38 18.76 0.28
C ASP A 161 -13.53 19.80 1.01
N SER A 162 -14.04 21.03 1.06
CA SER A 162 -13.43 22.15 1.83
C SER A 162 -11.94 22.33 1.53
N VAL A 163 -11.56 22.17 0.24
CA VAL A 163 -10.16 22.23 -0.18
C VAL A 163 -9.58 23.62 0.07
N ARG A 164 -8.39 23.64 0.67
CA ARG A 164 -7.58 24.82 0.90
C ARG A 164 -6.17 24.61 0.40
N VAL A 165 -5.63 25.64 -0.24
CA VAL A 165 -4.24 25.68 -0.65
C VAL A 165 -3.46 26.49 0.37
N LYS A 166 -2.41 25.90 0.91
CA LYS A 166 -1.55 26.48 1.94
C LYS A 166 -0.11 26.52 1.49
N GLU A 167 0.66 27.42 2.08
CA GLU A 167 2.08 27.62 1.85
C GLU A 167 2.86 27.59 3.17
N GLY A 168 4.00 26.92 3.21
CA GLY A 168 4.89 26.89 4.37
C GLY A 168 4.21 26.41 5.66
N LYS A 169 4.26 27.22 6.72
CA LYS A 169 3.64 26.92 8.00
C LYS A 169 2.18 27.42 8.04
N GLU A 170 1.30 26.78 7.25
CA GLU A 170 -0.15 27.00 7.25
C GLU A 170 -0.65 28.38 6.77
N VAL A 171 0.16 29.15 6.08
CA VAL A 171 -0.27 30.42 5.47
C VAL A 171 -1.17 30.10 4.25
N LEU A 172 -2.28 30.83 4.11
CA LEU A 172 -3.17 30.68 2.97
C LEU A 172 -2.50 31.21 1.70
N PHE A 173 -2.40 30.35 0.71
CA PHE A 173 -1.78 30.67 -0.58
C PHE A 173 -2.70 31.56 -1.42
N SER A 174 -2.12 32.51 -2.13
CA SER A 174 -2.80 33.28 -3.19
C SER A 174 -1.90 33.36 -4.41
N GLY A 175 -2.42 32.94 -5.55
CA GLY A 175 -1.66 32.88 -6.81
C GLY A 175 -2.27 31.88 -7.77
N THR A 176 -1.50 31.48 -8.75
CA THR A 176 -1.93 30.54 -9.79
C THR A 176 -1.11 29.26 -9.69
N LEU A 177 -1.78 28.12 -9.80
CA LEU A 177 -1.16 26.78 -9.87
C LEU A 177 -1.43 26.18 -11.23
N SER A 178 -0.41 25.64 -11.89
CA SER A 178 -0.54 24.92 -13.15
C SER A 178 -1.09 23.51 -12.89
N VAL A 179 -1.97 23.06 -13.78
CA VAL A 179 -2.45 21.67 -13.81
C VAL A 179 -2.20 21.11 -15.20
N ARG A 180 -1.59 19.94 -15.27
CA ARG A 180 -1.35 19.22 -16.51
C ARG A 180 -1.88 17.79 -16.35
N ASP A 181 -2.76 17.39 -17.26
CA ASP A 181 -3.36 16.06 -17.26
C ASP A 181 -3.92 15.66 -15.88
N GLY A 182 -4.65 16.56 -15.25
CA GLY A 182 -5.26 16.36 -13.93
C GLY A 182 -4.30 16.41 -12.74
N ARG A 183 -3.01 16.63 -12.94
CA ARG A 183 -2.01 16.71 -11.88
C ARG A 183 -1.62 18.16 -11.61
N ILE A 184 -1.72 18.55 -10.35
CA ILE A 184 -1.34 19.90 -9.91
C ILE A 184 0.18 19.98 -9.82
N GLU A 185 0.78 20.90 -10.57
CA GLU A 185 2.21 21.19 -10.48
C GLU A 185 2.44 22.14 -9.32
N LEU A 186 2.88 21.60 -8.18
CA LEU A 186 3.18 22.40 -7.00
C LEU A 186 4.59 22.98 -7.11
N PRO A 187 4.77 24.29 -6.83
CA PRO A 187 6.09 24.91 -6.84
C PRO A 187 7.02 24.24 -5.83
N MET A 188 8.12 23.68 -6.30
CA MET A 188 9.16 23.12 -5.44
C MET A 188 10.09 24.20 -4.89
N ASN A 189 9.60 25.02 -3.98
CA ASN A 189 10.47 25.90 -3.22
C ASN A 189 10.66 25.29 -1.82
N LYS A 190 11.90 24.93 -1.46
CA LYS A 190 12.22 24.28 -0.17
C LYS A 190 11.80 25.10 1.06
N GLU A 191 11.72 26.43 0.92
CA GLU A 191 11.37 27.31 2.02
C GLU A 191 9.85 27.56 2.12
N ARG A 192 9.10 27.40 1.02
CA ARG A 192 7.67 27.68 0.92
C ARG A 192 6.94 26.62 0.11
N ALA A 193 6.99 25.39 0.60
CA ALA A 193 6.26 24.29 -0.07
C ALA A 193 4.75 24.60 -0.08
N VAL A 194 4.16 24.61 -1.27
CA VAL A 194 2.70 24.73 -1.45
C VAL A 194 2.08 23.33 -1.33
N TYR A 195 0.97 23.22 -0.64
CA TYR A 195 0.26 21.95 -0.47
C TYR A 195 -1.25 22.20 -0.32
N LEU A 196 -2.02 21.16 -0.60
CA LEU A 196 -3.47 21.17 -0.44
C LEU A 196 -3.86 20.47 0.85
N THR A 197 -4.88 21.00 1.50
CA THR A 197 -5.58 20.36 2.63
C THR A 197 -7.07 20.37 2.36
N GLY A 198 -7.80 19.49 3.02
CA GLY A 198 -9.25 19.43 2.92
C GLY A 198 -9.77 18.11 3.47
N LYS A 199 -11.06 17.86 3.29
CA LYS A 199 -11.71 16.64 3.75
C LYS A 199 -11.80 15.64 2.62
N SER A 200 -11.26 14.45 2.85
CA SER A 200 -11.39 13.29 1.96
C SER A 200 -11.43 12.00 2.77
N LEU A 201 -11.73 10.90 2.12
CA LEU A 201 -11.58 9.59 2.76
C LEU A 201 -10.09 9.33 3.02
N LEU A 202 -9.81 8.72 4.16
CA LEU A 202 -8.48 8.25 4.47
C LEU A 202 -8.27 6.87 3.87
N HIS A 203 -7.01 6.53 3.58
CA HIS A 203 -6.59 5.19 3.17
C HIS A 203 -5.29 4.80 3.88
N SER A 204 -4.90 3.51 3.78
CA SER A 204 -3.63 2.98 4.31
C SER A 204 -3.46 3.25 5.82
N ALA A 205 -2.26 3.60 6.25
CA ALA A 205 -1.91 3.81 7.65
C ALA A 205 -2.76 4.88 8.37
N PRO A 206 -3.04 6.06 7.78
CA PRO A 206 -3.91 7.06 8.41
C PRO A 206 -5.30 6.54 8.74
N LEU A 207 -5.92 5.76 7.84
CA LEU A 207 -7.23 5.16 8.09
C LEU A 207 -7.18 4.16 9.25
N SER A 208 -6.17 3.30 9.28
CA SER A 208 -5.97 2.33 10.36
C SER A 208 -5.71 3.03 11.69
N THR A 209 -4.90 4.08 11.70
CA THR A 209 -4.62 4.89 12.89
C THR A 209 -5.89 5.48 13.49
N GLU A 210 -6.75 6.10 12.67
CA GLU A 210 -8.03 6.63 13.12
C GLU A 210 -8.99 5.53 13.61
N ALA A 211 -8.95 4.35 12.99
CA ALA A 211 -9.77 3.22 13.42
C ALA A 211 -9.35 2.71 14.79
N PHE A 212 -8.05 2.53 15.03
CA PHE A 212 -7.54 2.11 16.35
C PHE A 212 -7.76 3.16 17.44
N LYS A 213 -7.69 4.45 17.10
CA LYS A 213 -8.02 5.55 18.00
C LYS A 213 -9.46 5.48 18.51
N LYS A 214 -10.40 5.01 17.68
CA LYS A 214 -11.81 4.81 18.07
C LYS A 214 -12.07 3.52 18.82
N GLY A 215 -11.08 2.66 18.96
CA GLY A 215 -11.16 1.41 19.72
C GLY A 215 -11.13 1.65 21.24
N PHE A 216 -11.06 0.57 21.99
CA PHE A 216 -11.09 0.60 23.47
C PHE A 216 -9.88 1.32 24.11
N LEU A 217 -8.78 1.49 23.39
CA LEU A 217 -7.58 2.23 23.84
C LEU A 217 -7.72 3.75 23.71
N GLY A 218 -8.78 4.24 23.06
CA GLY A 218 -8.99 5.68 22.85
C GLY A 218 -7.80 6.34 22.15
N ASP A 219 -7.37 7.50 22.65
CA ASP A 219 -6.26 8.26 22.04
C ASP A 219 -4.92 7.50 22.01
N TRP A 220 -4.70 6.53 22.89
CA TRP A 220 -3.51 5.67 22.85
C TRP A 220 -3.50 4.74 21.62
N GLY A 221 -4.65 4.39 21.09
CA GLY A 221 -4.78 3.56 19.89
C GLY A 221 -4.10 4.14 18.67
N GLN A 222 -3.95 5.46 18.56
CA GLN A 222 -3.27 6.11 17.46
C GLN A 222 -1.78 5.74 17.33
N PHE A 223 -1.14 5.30 18.41
CA PHE A 223 0.29 4.94 18.41
C PHE A 223 0.56 3.51 17.94
N ILE A 224 -0.46 2.64 17.89
CA ILE A 224 -0.29 1.25 17.48
C ILE A 224 0.28 1.16 16.07
N ILE A 225 -0.34 1.83 15.11
CA ILE A 225 0.09 1.75 13.69
C ILE A 225 1.47 2.36 13.47
N PRO A 226 1.78 3.60 13.90
CA PRO A 226 3.12 4.16 13.73
C PRO A 226 4.22 3.32 14.39
N PHE A 227 3.95 2.78 15.59
CA PHE A 227 4.93 1.94 16.28
C PHE A 227 5.15 0.60 15.57
N SER A 228 4.07 -0.05 15.11
CA SER A 228 4.17 -1.27 14.32
C SER A 228 4.92 -1.03 13.01
N LEU A 229 4.62 0.07 12.30
CA LEU A 229 5.32 0.42 11.06
C LEU A 229 6.82 0.68 11.29
N LEU A 230 7.19 1.30 12.41
CA LEU A 230 8.60 1.48 12.78
C LEU A 230 9.31 0.14 12.96
N LEU A 231 8.69 -0.80 13.69
CA LEU A 231 9.25 -2.14 13.89
C LEU A 231 9.35 -2.92 12.57
N PHE A 232 8.30 -2.87 11.75
CA PHE A 232 8.30 -3.52 10.42
C PHE A 232 9.35 -2.93 9.49
N ALA A 233 9.46 -1.61 9.41
CA ALA A 233 10.48 -0.97 8.58
C ALA A 233 11.90 -1.36 9.02
N PHE A 234 12.14 -1.41 10.32
CA PHE A 234 13.44 -1.80 10.89
C PHE A 234 13.77 -3.26 10.58
N SER A 235 12.85 -4.18 10.87
CA SER A 235 13.06 -5.62 10.64
C SER A 235 13.21 -5.94 9.14
N THR A 236 12.38 -5.33 8.29
CA THR A 236 12.45 -5.50 6.84
C THR A 236 13.78 -4.99 6.28
N THR A 237 14.27 -3.84 6.74
CA THR A 237 15.57 -3.31 6.30
C THR A 237 16.71 -4.29 6.61
N ILE A 238 16.69 -4.92 7.79
CA ILE A 238 17.70 -5.92 8.17
C ILE A 238 17.55 -7.19 7.31
N ALA A 239 16.34 -7.71 7.16
CA ALA A 239 16.08 -8.92 6.40
C ALA A 239 16.51 -8.78 4.93
N TRP A 240 16.11 -7.71 4.27
CA TRP A 240 16.48 -7.47 2.88
C TRP A 240 17.97 -7.21 2.67
N SER A 241 18.65 -6.55 3.64
CA SER A 241 20.11 -6.47 3.63
C SER A 241 20.75 -7.85 3.66
N TYR A 242 20.24 -8.75 4.49
CA TYR A 242 20.71 -10.12 4.58
C TYR A 242 20.49 -10.92 3.29
N TYR A 243 19.31 -10.77 2.64
CA TYR A 243 19.03 -11.42 1.36
C TYR A 243 20.04 -11.01 0.29
N GLY A 244 20.34 -9.72 0.21
CA GLY A 244 21.34 -9.22 -0.71
C GLY A 244 22.75 -9.70 -0.39
N ASP A 245 23.13 -9.82 0.90
CA ASP A 245 24.41 -10.41 1.32
C ASP A 245 24.58 -11.82 0.78
N ARG A 246 23.52 -12.65 0.89
CA ARG A 246 23.57 -14.03 0.40
C ARG A 246 23.68 -14.07 -1.12
N ALA A 247 22.93 -13.22 -1.82
CA ALA A 247 22.98 -13.13 -3.28
C ALA A 247 24.38 -12.66 -3.77
N VAL A 248 24.91 -11.61 -3.17
CA VAL A 248 26.27 -11.09 -3.49
C VAL A 248 27.34 -12.12 -3.20
N THR A 249 27.25 -12.79 -2.05
CA THR A 249 28.19 -13.87 -1.68
C THR A 249 28.17 -15.00 -2.68
N TYR A 250 27.01 -15.40 -3.15
CA TYR A 250 26.85 -16.45 -4.14
C TYR A 250 27.43 -16.06 -5.51
N LEU A 251 27.14 -14.82 -5.98
CA LEU A 251 27.52 -14.39 -7.33
C LEU A 251 28.99 -13.95 -7.43
N TRP A 252 29.52 -13.26 -6.43
CA TRP A 252 30.81 -12.57 -6.50
C TRP A 252 31.76 -12.90 -5.32
N GLY A 253 31.27 -13.59 -4.32
CA GLY A 253 32.04 -13.95 -3.13
C GLY A 253 31.97 -12.89 -2.01
N THR A 254 32.42 -13.32 -0.82
CA THR A 254 32.28 -12.54 0.44
C THR A 254 32.99 -11.20 0.44
N LYS A 255 34.03 -11.01 -0.36
CA LYS A 255 34.81 -9.75 -0.43
C LYS A 255 33.98 -8.57 -0.92
N TYR A 256 32.92 -8.81 -1.71
CA TYR A 256 32.06 -7.75 -2.26
C TYR A 256 30.89 -7.37 -1.36
N VAL A 257 30.63 -8.10 -0.29
CA VAL A 257 29.53 -7.83 0.66
C VAL A 257 29.66 -6.45 1.27
N ARG A 258 30.88 -6.01 1.62
CA ARG A 258 31.09 -4.67 2.17
C ARG A 258 30.70 -3.55 1.18
N ILE A 259 31.02 -3.74 -0.10
CA ILE A 259 30.65 -2.79 -1.16
C ILE A 259 29.12 -2.77 -1.31
N TYR A 260 28.49 -3.95 -1.30
CA TYR A 260 27.03 -4.05 -1.33
C TYR A 260 26.38 -3.29 -0.16
N HIS A 261 26.87 -3.44 1.08
CA HIS A 261 26.35 -2.72 2.24
C HIS A 261 26.40 -1.20 2.04
N VAL A 262 27.52 -0.67 1.51
CA VAL A 262 27.62 0.76 1.22
C VAL A 262 26.58 1.20 0.21
N ILE A 263 26.43 0.45 -0.89
CA ILE A 263 25.41 0.73 -1.94
C ILE A 263 24.00 0.65 -1.35
N TYR A 264 23.72 -0.35 -0.51
CA TYR A 264 22.44 -0.53 0.15
C TYR A 264 22.08 0.65 1.06
N ILE A 265 23.00 1.09 1.90
CA ILE A 265 22.81 2.23 2.81
C ILE A 265 22.59 3.52 2.02
N VAL A 266 23.41 3.76 0.99
CA VAL A 266 23.26 4.94 0.12
C VAL A 266 21.91 4.90 -0.62
N GLY A 267 21.53 3.75 -1.18
CA GLY A 267 20.24 3.57 -1.83
C GLY A 267 19.06 3.80 -0.90
N PHE A 268 19.13 3.27 0.34
CA PHE A 268 18.12 3.48 1.36
C PHE A 268 17.98 4.98 1.72
N PHE A 269 19.12 5.67 1.88
CA PHE A 269 19.13 7.11 2.14
C PHE A 269 18.53 7.90 0.97
N LEU A 270 18.92 7.61 -0.27
CA LEU A 270 18.38 8.27 -1.46
C LEU A 270 16.87 8.03 -1.62
N ALA A 271 16.40 6.83 -1.34
CA ALA A 271 14.97 6.50 -1.40
C ALA A 271 14.12 7.35 -0.46
N SER A 272 14.67 7.83 0.66
CA SER A 272 13.96 8.70 1.61
C SER A 272 13.61 10.09 1.04
N PHE A 273 14.27 10.51 -0.03
CA PHE A 273 14.04 11.78 -0.73
C PHE A 273 13.35 11.60 -2.10
N THR A 274 13.16 10.35 -2.52
CA THR A 274 12.58 10.02 -3.82
C THR A 274 11.06 9.96 -3.72
N ASP A 275 10.36 10.29 -4.79
CA ASP A 275 8.91 10.13 -4.87
C ASP A 275 8.51 8.67 -4.69
N THR A 276 7.53 8.44 -3.83
CA THR A 276 7.07 7.10 -3.47
C THR A 276 6.54 6.30 -4.67
N THR A 277 6.02 6.95 -5.69
CA THR A 277 5.53 6.30 -6.90
C THR A 277 6.67 5.65 -7.68
N ILE A 278 7.82 6.33 -7.78
CA ILE A 278 9.04 5.80 -8.42
C ILE A 278 9.53 4.58 -7.65
N VAL A 279 9.61 4.69 -6.32
CA VAL A 279 10.04 3.59 -5.45
C VAL A 279 9.14 2.36 -5.61
N TRP A 280 7.82 2.54 -5.61
CA TRP A 280 6.86 1.44 -5.82
C TRP A 280 6.97 0.82 -7.21
N THR A 281 7.18 1.62 -8.25
CA THR A 281 7.32 1.12 -9.62
C THR A 281 8.58 0.27 -9.76
N LEU A 282 9.72 0.76 -9.26
CA LEU A 282 10.98 0.02 -9.28
C LEU A 282 10.89 -1.27 -8.46
N SER A 283 10.28 -1.20 -7.26
CA SER A 283 10.04 -2.37 -6.43
C SER A 283 9.20 -3.42 -7.15
N GLY A 284 8.11 -3.01 -7.82
CA GLY A 284 7.26 -3.94 -8.58
C GLY A 284 8.02 -4.64 -9.72
N ILE A 285 8.86 -3.91 -10.45
CA ILE A 285 9.68 -4.48 -11.53
C ILE A 285 10.70 -5.48 -10.97
N THR A 286 11.42 -5.12 -9.89
CA THR A 286 12.44 -5.99 -9.30
C THR A 286 11.84 -7.25 -8.70
N VAL A 287 10.68 -7.16 -8.02
CA VAL A 287 9.94 -8.30 -7.50
C VAL A 287 9.50 -9.23 -8.63
N ALA A 288 8.99 -8.71 -9.74
CA ALA A 288 8.62 -9.53 -10.89
C ALA A 288 9.82 -10.27 -11.47
N LEU A 289 10.96 -9.59 -11.64
CA LEU A 289 12.21 -10.20 -12.13
C LEU A 289 12.76 -11.28 -11.19
N MET A 290 12.55 -11.14 -9.89
CA MET A 290 12.97 -12.12 -8.88
C MET A 290 12.02 -13.32 -8.84
N THR A 291 10.72 -13.09 -9.00
CA THR A 291 9.68 -14.12 -8.91
C THR A 291 9.77 -15.11 -10.05
N LEU A 292 10.01 -14.67 -11.29
CA LEU A 292 10.02 -15.56 -12.47
C LEU A 292 11.05 -16.70 -12.37
N PRO A 293 12.35 -16.45 -12.09
CA PRO A 293 13.33 -17.53 -11.92
C PRO A 293 12.98 -18.46 -10.76
N ASN A 294 12.46 -17.91 -9.65
CA ASN A 294 12.10 -18.72 -8.50
C ASN A 294 10.95 -19.69 -8.80
N LEU A 295 9.90 -19.23 -9.50
CA LEU A 295 8.80 -20.11 -9.90
C LEU A 295 9.27 -21.24 -10.82
N ILE A 296 10.16 -20.93 -11.77
CA ILE A 296 10.77 -21.94 -12.63
C ILE A 296 11.56 -22.94 -11.77
N GLY A 297 12.37 -22.47 -10.82
CA GLY A 297 13.12 -23.31 -9.89
C GLY A 297 12.22 -24.25 -9.09
N ILE A 298 11.14 -23.74 -8.51
CA ILE A 298 10.16 -24.54 -7.75
C ILE A 298 9.54 -25.63 -8.63
N LEU A 299 9.16 -25.28 -9.87
CA LEU A 299 8.59 -26.26 -10.82
C LEU A 299 9.59 -27.35 -11.20
N LEU A 300 10.85 -27.01 -11.38
CA LEU A 300 11.91 -28.01 -11.68
C LEU A 300 12.18 -28.92 -10.49
N LEU A 301 12.17 -28.37 -9.26
CA LEU A 301 12.49 -29.15 -8.05
C LEU A 301 11.27 -29.85 -7.42
N HIS A 302 10.09 -29.81 -8.02
CA HIS A 302 8.86 -30.34 -7.42
C HIS A 302 8.94 -31.83 -7.03
N LYS A 303 9.69 -32.66 -7.81
CA LYS A 303 9.86 -34.09 -7.51
C LYS A 303 10.73 -34.31 -6.29
N GLU A 304 11.79 -33.51 -6.13
CA GLU A 304 12.69 -33.58 -4.99
C GLU A 304 11.96 -33.14 -3.70
N VAL A 305 11.19 -32.05 -3.77
CA VAL A 305 10.35 -31.57 -2.66
C VAL A 305 9.37 -32.67 -2.24
N LYS A 306 8.65 -33.29 -3.20
CA LYS A 306 7.70 -34.35 -2.90
C LYS A 306 8.40 -35.58 -2.25
N SER A 307 9.58 -35.96 -2.73
CA SER A 307 10.36 -37.03 -2.14
C SER A 307 10.75 -36.73 -0.70
N SER A 308 11.31 -35.55 -0.45
CA SER A 308 11.75 -35.13 0.88
C SER A 308 10.58 -35.08 1.88
N VAL A 309 9.42 -34.57 1.45
CA VAL A 309 8.21 -34.54 2.30
C VAL A 309 7.73 -35.95 2.64
N ASN A 310 7.70 -36.87 1.67
CA ASN A 310 7.29 -38.26 1.91
C ASN A 310 8.24 -38.97 2.86
N GLU A 311 9.54 -38.76 2.71
CA GLU A 311 10.57 -39.33 3.59
C GLU A 311 10.45 -38.78 5.02
N TYR A 312 10.23 -37.49 5.17
CA TYR A 312 10.00 -36.85 6.46
C TYR A 312 8.82 -37.50 7.20
N TRP A 313 7.68 -37.62 6.56
CA TRP A 313 6.50 -38.22 7.19
C TRP A 313 6.68 -39.72 7.49
N ARG A 314 7.43 -40.46 6.67
CA ARG A 314 7.77 -41.85 6.96
C ARG A 314 8.57 -41.94 8.25
N ARG A 315 9.65 -41.13 8.39
CA ARG A 315 10.49 -41.14 9.60
C ARG A 315 9.72 -40.66 10.85
N MET A 316 8.79 -39.72 10.69
CA MET A 316 7.95 -39.28 11.81
C MET A 316 7.03 -40.41 12.28
N LYS A 317 6.44 -41.18 11.37
CA LYS A 317 5.60 -42.32 11.74
C LYS A 317 6.36 -43.46 12.40
N GLU A 318 7.64 -43.66 12.06
CA GLU A 318 8.51 -44.65 12.69
C GLU A 318 8.95 -44.26 14.10
N LYS A 319 8.86 -42.98 14.46
CA LYS A 319 9.20 -42.46 15.80
C LYS A 319 8.01 -42.37 16.78
N LEU A 320 6.78 -42.49 16.25
CA LEU A 320 5.53 -42.52 17.03
C LEU A 320 5.09 -43.93 17.33
#